data_26a3a8266f7430c8a46f9f025df1be21
#
_entry.id   26a3a8266f7430c8a46f9f025df1be21
#
_cell.length_a   1.000
_cell.length_b   1.000
_cell.length_c   1.000
_cell.angle_alpha   90.00
_cell.angle_beta   90.00
_cell.angle_gamma   90.00
#
_symmetry.space_group_name_H-M   'P 1'
#
loop_
_entity.id
_entity.type
_entity.pdbx_description
1 polymer ?
#
loop_
_entity_poly.entity_id
_entity_poly.type
_entity_poly.pdbx_seq_one_letter_code
_entity_poly.pdbx_strand_id
1 'polypeptide(L)'
;MVDNQEKRKKMKKTRYAILVLLSSLLTLVGCSRREILDDYPVTGINIRLNWEGVTDRLPEGVRIIFYPKDGQGRKIDTYLPAKGGEIKVPPGHYSAVIYNYDTEVVQIKDEGSYETIMACTGNCTGLGAEETKDMVWGPDNFYVATLDDVEIGKEEELPTLEVKPKSVVTTYTFSIKTEGLKNVASILGSVSGMAECYHLGKGASLCRFAPIYCETSKGNGAIKGSFTCFGHPKLTQAKPISLSF
;
A
#
# COMPACT_ATOMS: atom_id res chain seq x y z
N MET A 1 -2.65 70.95 -30.39
CA MET A 1 -3.58 69.82 -30.05
C MET A 1 -3.16 68.50 -30.69
N VAL A 2 -2.32 68.46 -31.69
CA VAL A 2 -1.84 67.25 -32.42
C VAL A 2 -0.77 66.50 -31.68
N ASP A 3 0.13 67.16 -30.94
CA ASP A 3 1.30 66.59 -30.23
C ASP A 3 0.91 65.60 -29.10
N ASN A 4 -0.22 65.82 -28.46
CA ASN A 4 -0.67 65.01 -27.37
C ASN A 4 -1.29 63.66 -27.78
N GLN A 5 -1.76 63.59 -28.99
CA GLN A 5 -2.32 62.35 -29.59
C GLN A 5 -1.20 61.41 -30.03
N GLU A 6 -0.13 61.92 -30.55
CA GLU A 6 1.04 61.17 -31.01
C GLU A 6 1.81 60.55 -29.83
N LYS A 7 1.96 61.33 -28.77
CA LYS A 7 2.57 60.86 -27.52
C LYS A 7 1.77 59.76 -26.83
N ARG A 8 0.44 59.81 -26.85
CA ARG A 8 -0.44 58.74 -26.35
C ARG A 8 -0.38 57.47 -27.21
N LYS A 9 -0.27 57.59 -28.54
CA LYS A 9 -0.09 56.43 -29.46
C LYS A 9 1.26 55.75 -29.21
N LYS A 10 2.32 56.54 -29.04
CA LYS A 10 3.67 56.04 -28.77
C LYS A 10 3.74 55.27 -27.41
N MET A 11 3.12 55.83 -26.37
CA MET A 11 3.03 55.16 -25.06
C MET A 11 2.21 53.84 -25.10
N LYS A 12 1.12 53.80 -25.89
CA LYS A 12 0.35 52.56 -26.04
C LYS A 12 1.17 51.48 -26.77
N LYS A 13 1.88 51.82 -27.84
CA LYS A 13 2.76 50.88 -28.56
C LYS A 13 3.88 50.35 -27.66
N THR A 14 4.50 51.18 -26.84
CA THR A 14 5.54 50.76 -25.89
C THR A 14 4.98 49.84 -24.81
N ARG A 15 3.78 50.10 -24.29
CA ARG A 15 3.12 49.23 -23.32
C ARG A 15 2.76 47.85 -23.90
N TYR A 16 2.29 47.80 -25.13
CA TYR A 16 2.04 46.54 -25.84
C TYR A 16 3.31 45.74 -26.11
N ALA A 17 4.40 46.43 -26.51
CA ALA A 17 5.70 45.77 -26.71
C ALA A 17 6.27 45.17 -25.40
N ILE A 18 6.13 45.89 -24.28
CA ILE A 18 6.56 45.38 -22.96
C ILE A 18 5.69 44.19 -22.52
N LEU A 19 4.36 44.24 -22.76
CA LEU A 19 3.45 43.14 -22.44
C LEU A 19 3.75 41.87 -23.26
N VAL A 20 4.05 42.02 -24.53
CA VAL A 20 4.44 40.90 -25.41
C VAL A 20 5.80 40.34 -25.01
N LEU A 21 6.75 41.19 -24.62
CA LEU A 21 8.05 40.75 -24.13
C LEU A 21 7.94 40.00 -22.80
N LEU A 22 7.07 40.46 -21.87
CA LEU A 22 6.81 39.80 -20.61
C LEU A 22 6.12 38.44 -20.78
N SER A 23 5.17 38.33 -21.72
CA SER A 23 4.48 37.08 -22.03
C SER A 23 5.42 36.06 -22.69
N SER A 24 6.35 36.49 -23.54
CA SER A 24 7.35 35.57 -24.13
C SER A 24 8.40 35.11 -23.13
N LEU A 25 8.69 35.90 -22.08
CA LEU A 25 9.60 35.50 -21.00
C LEU A 25 8.97 34.45 -20.06
N LEU A 26 7.64 34.52 -19.87
CA LEU A 26 6.90 33.54 -19.04
C LEU A 26 6.79 32.16 -19.71
N THR A 27 6.87 32.08 -21.03
CA THR A 27 6.83 30.80 -21.76
C THR A 27 8.19 30.05 -21.72
N LEU A 28 9.28 30.74 -21.39
CA LEU A 28 10.62 30.12 -21.30
C LEU A 28 10.92 29.46 -19.94
N VAL A 29 10.12 29.71 -18.92
CA VAL A 29 10.31 29.12 -17.57
C VAL A 29 9.55 27.81 -17.40
N GLY A 30 8.77 27.36 -18.39
CA GLY A 30 7.86 26.21 -18.31
C GLY A 30 8.43 24.85 -18.68
N CYS A 31 9.70 24.73 -19.07
CA CYS A 31 10.35 23.43 -19.28
C CYS A 31 11.33 23.14 -18.14
N SER A 32 10.83 22.75 -16.97
CA SER A 32 11.63 21.87 -16.14
C SER A 32 11.77 20.57 -16.94
N ARG A 33 12.90 20.39 -17.61
CA ARG A 33 13.33 19.08 -18.08
C ARG A 33 13.10 18.11 -16.92
N ARG A 34 12.13 17.20 -17.03
CA ARG A 34 12.21 15.96 -16.30
C ARG A 34 13.58 15.40 -16.70
N GLU A 35 14.49 15.30 -15.75
CA GLU A 35 15.70 14.53 -15.95
C GLU A 35 15.21 13.15 -16.36
N ILE A 36 15.39 12.85 -17.62
CA ILE A 36 15.15 11.52 -18.15
C ILE A 36 16.26 10.70 -17.50
N LEU A 37 15.87 9.70 -16.72
CA LEU A 37 16.75 8.74 -16.04
C LEU A 37 17.72 8.00 -17.04
N ASP A 38 17.69 8.32 -18.31
CA ASP A 38 18.50 7.70 -19.37
C ASP A 38 20.00 8.06 -19.31
N ASP A 39 20.40 9.10 -18.54
CA ASP A 39 21.81 9.53 -18.43
C ASP A 39 22.57 8.95 -17.24
N TYR A 40 21.89 8.18 -16.36
CA TYR A 40 22.59 7.41 -15.33
C TYR A 40 22.94 6.02 -15.87
N PRO A 41 24.10 5.48 -15.52
CA PRO A 41 24.36 4.06 -15.74
C PRO A 41 23.30 3.30 -14.96
N VAL A 42 22.25 2.88 -15.65
CA VAL A 42 21.11 2.20 -15.07
C VAL A 42 21.58 0.79 -14.76
N THR A 43 22.03 0.61 -13.56
CA THR A 43 22.14 -0.70 -12.98
C THR A 43 20.74 -1.18 -12.62
N GLY A 44 20.58 -2.44 -12.52
CA GLY A 44 19.30 -3.05 -12.15
C GLY A 44 19.54 -4.15 -11.14
N ILE A 45 18.47 -4.76 -10.75
CA ILE A 45 18.45 -5.96 -9.94
C ILE A 45 17.42 -6.93 -10.52
N ASN A 46 17.78 -8.21 -10.57
CA ASN A 46 16.83 -9.25 -10.91
C ASN A 46 16.22 -9.82 -9.62
N ILE A 47 14.92 -9.65 -9.43
CA ILE A 47 14.18 -10.20 -8.30
C ILE A 47 13.59 -11.55 -8.70
N ARG A 48 13.93 -12.59 -7.95
CA ARG A 48 13.31 -13.91 -8.08
C ARG A 48 12.42 -14.15 -6.87
N LEU A 49 11.13 -14.36 -7.11
CA LEU A 49 10.16 -14.61 -6.05
C LEU A 49 10.02 -16.12 -5.81
N ASN A 50 10.23 -16.53 -4.56
CA ASN A 50 10.10 -17.91 -4.12
C ASN A 50 8.80 -18.05 -3.30
N TRP A 51 7.83 -18.77 -3.83
CA TRP A 51 6.51 -19.00 -3.22
C TRP A 51 6.42 -20.35 -2.50
N GLU A 52 7.56 -20.90 -2.08
CA GLU A 52 7.56 -22.14 -1.31
C GLU A 52 6.72 -22.02 -0.03
N GLY A 53 5.78 -22.98 0.15
CA GLY A 53 4.86 -22.99 1.28
C GLY A 53 3.55 -22.24 1.05
N VAL A 54 3.35 -21.61 -0.12
CA VAL A 54 2.05 -21.10 -0.55
C VAL A 54 1.26 -22.24 -1.17
N THR A 55 0.18 -22.64 -0.51
CA THR A 55 -0.69 -23.77 -0.93
C THR A 55 -1.89 -23.32 -1.73
N ASP A 56 -2.23 -22.05 -1.65
CA ASP A 56 -3.32 -21.44 -2.37
C ASP A 56 -2.88 -20.99 -3.78
N ARG A 57 -3.81 -20.37 -4.51
CA ARG A 57 -3.48 -19.75 -5.80
C ARG A 57 -2.38 -18.72 -5.59
N LEU A 58 -1.34 -18.79 -6.44
CA LEU A 58 -0.29 -17.76 -6.46
C LEU A 58 -0.89 -16.39 -6.83
N PRO A 59 -0.36 -15.30 -6.25
CA PRO A 59 -0.74 -13.95 -6.63
C PRO A 59 -0.52 -13.69 -8.13
N GLU A 60 -1.25 -12.73 -8.69
CA GLU A 60 -1.05 -12.29 -10.08
C GLU A 60 0.31 -11.62 -10.25
N GLY A 61 0.74 -10.90 -9.21
CA GLY A 61 2.04 -10.26 -9.16
C GLY A 61 2.27 -9.54 -7.85
N VAL A 62 3.38 -8.81 -7.79
CA VAL A 62 3.79 -8.04 -6.63
C VAL A 62 4.08 -6.60 -6.99
N ARG A 63 3.82 -5.70 -6.04
CA ARG A 63 4.34 -4.33 -6.04
C ARG A 63 5.58 -4.28 -5.19
N ILE A 64 6.61 -3.63 -5.68
CA ILE A 64 7.90 -3.45 -5.00
C ILE A 64 8.17 -1.96 -4.87
N ILE A 65 8.50 -1.52 -3.67
CA ILE A 65 8.86 -0.14 -3.41
C ILE A 65 10.22 -0.11 -2.74
N PHE A 66 11.19 0.53 -3.40
CA PHE A 66 12.52 0.80 -2.86
C PHE A 66 12.55 2.22 -2.28
N TYR A 67 13.00 2.35 -1.05
CA TYR A 67 13.19 3.61 -0.33
C TYR A 67 14.69 3.86 -0.16
N PRO A 68 15.27 4.95 -0.73
CA PRO A 68 16.68 5.27 -0.56
C PRO A 68 16.99 5.53 0.93
N LYS A 69 18.06 4.91 1.43
CA LYS A 69 18.48 5.07 2.84
C LYS A 69 19.23 6.37 3.11
N ASP A 70 19.87 6.93 2.12
CA ASP A 70 20.62 8.18 2.20
C ASP A 70 19.72 9.43 2.28
N GLY A 71 18.41 9.24 2.15
CA GLY A 71 17.44 10.35 2.11
C GLY A 71 17.53 11.20 0.84
N GLN A 72 18.43 10.86 -0.09
CA GLN A 72 18.60 11.51 -1.38
C GLN A 72 18.01 10.61 -2.47
N GLY A 73 17.12 11.16 -3.27
CA GLY A 73 16.49 10.42 -4.34
C GLY A 73 15.00 10.15 -4.11
N ARG A 74 14.36 9.64 -5.15
CA ARG A 74 12.95 9.28 -5.11
C ARG A 74 12.79 7.79 -4.83
N LYS A 75 11.73 7.41 -4.13
CA LYS A 75 11.33 6.02 -4.04
C LYS A 75 11.10 5.46 -5.44
N ILE A 76 11.49 4.20 -5.65
CA ILE A 76 11.26 3.48 -6.89
C ILE A 76 10.11 2.52 -6.63
N ASP A 77 9.09 2.64 -7.44
CA ASP A 77 7.81 1.97 -7.24
C ASP A 77 7.46 1.24 -8.55
N THR A 78 7.38 -0.07 -8.51
CA THR A 78 7.18 -0.88 -9.70
C THR A 78 6.41 -2.17 -9.40
N TYR A 79 5.96 -2.81 -10.46
CA TYR A 79 5.19 -4.05 -10.42
C TYR A 79 5.93 -5.15 -11.16
N LEU A 80 5.91 -6.35 -10.61
CA LEU A 80 6.45 -7.54 -11.23
C LEU A 80 5.40 -8.66 -11.25
N PRO A 81 5.47 -9.56 -12.24
CA PRO A 81 4.68 -10.79 -12.21
C PRO A 81 5.11 -11.68 -11.02
N ALA A 82 4.29 -12.68 -10.66
CA ALA A 82 4.57 -13.58 -9.54
C ALA A 82 5.94 -14.29 -9.61
N LYS A 83 6.48 -14.51 -10.79
CA LYS A 83 7.83 -15.10 -10.95
C LYS A 83 8.99 -14.15 -10.63
N GLY A 84 8.70 -12.84 -10.51
CA GLY A 84 9.71 -11.79 -10.42
C GLY A 84 10.14 -11.26 -11.78
N GLY A 85 11.29 -10.60 -11.85
CA GLY A 85 11.85 -10.00 -13.06
C GLY A 85 12.90 -8.94 -12.75
N GLU A 86 13.36 -8.27 -13.80
CA GLU A 86 14.36 -7.24 -13.73
C GLU A 86 13.75 -5.88 -13.42
N ILE A 87 14.41 -5.12 -12.57
CA ILE A 87 14.05 -3.77 -12.19
C ILE A 87 15.25 -2.85 -12.40
N LYS A 88 15.02 -1.70 -13.02
CA LYS A 88 16.02 -0.64 -13.12
C LYS A 88 16.03 0.17 -11.84
N VAL A 89 17.12 0.12 -11.11
CA VAL A 89 17.31 0.83 -9.84
C VAL A 89 18.69 1.50 -9.89
N PRO A 90 18.79 2.82 -9.61
CA PRO A 90 20.11 3.48 -9.51
C PRO A 90 20.99 2.84 -8.43
N PRO A 91 22.32 2.93 -8.55
CA PRO A 91 23.22 2.48 -7.50
C PRO A 91 22.93 3.20 -6.18
N GLY A 92 22.99 2.45 -5.08
CA GLY A 92 22.73 3.00 -3.74
C GLY A 92 22.29 1.95 -2.74
N HIS A 93 22.00 2.40 -1.53
CA HIS A 93 21.43 1.58 -0.46
C HIS A 93 19.96 1.85 -0.28
N TYR A 94 19.18 0.80 -0.20
CA TYR A 94 17.72 0.88 -0.15
C TYR A 94 17.15 -0.01 0.96
N SER A 95 16.06 0.43 1.55
CA SER A 95 15.10 -0.48 2.18
C SER A 95 13.97 -0.75 1.19
N ALA A 96 13.44 -1.96 1.16
CA ALA A 96 12.37 -2.28 0.23
C ALA A 96 11.24 -3.07 0.89
N VAL A 97 10.03 -2.86 0.40
CA VAL A 97 8.86 -3.67 0.69
C VAL A 97 8.31 -4.29 -0.59
N ILE A 98 7.91 -5.54 -0.49
CA ILE A 98 7.37 -6.32 -1.59
C ILE A 98 6.07 -6.93 -1.10
N TYR A 99 4.97 -6.76 -1.84
CA TYR A 99 3.67 -7.32 -1.48
C TYR A 99 2.82 -7.58 -2.72
N ASN A 100 1.89 -8.54 -2.63
CA ASN A 100 0.95 -8.78 -3.72
C ASN A 100 -0.09 -7.65 -3.79
N TYR A 101 -0.49 -7.29 -5.03
CA TYR A 101 -1.43 -6.18 -5.25
C TYR A 101 -2.86 -6.63 -5.62
N ASP A 102 -3.06 -7.92 -5.82
CA ASP A 102 -4.34 -8.54 -6.21
C ASP A 102 -5.26 -8.78 -5.01
N THR A 103 -5.46 -7.76 -4.20
CA THR A 103 -6.32 -7.77 -3.02
C THR A 103 -7.54 -6.87 -3.23
N GLU A 104 -8.68 -7.23 -2.65
CA GLU A 104 -9.93 -6.47 -2.76
C GLU A 104 -10.14 -5.51 -1.59
N VAL A 105 -9.74 -5.92 -0.38
CA VAL A 105 -10.02 -5.16 0.85
C VAL A 105 -8.78 -4.55 1.50
N VAL A 106 -7.57 -5.01 1.16
CA VAL A 106 -6.33 -4.47 1.71
C VAL A 106 -5.99 -3.15 1.02
N GLN A 107 -5.79 -2.11 1.82
CA GLN A 107 -5.42 -0.76 1.40
C GLN A 107 -4.04 -0.41 1.93
N ILE A 108 -3.17 0.06 1.05
CA ILE A 108 -1.85 0.54 1.45
C ILE A 108 -1.94 2.01 1.83
N LYS A 109 -1.43 2.36 3.01
CA LYS A 109 -1.45 3.71 3.57
C LYS A 109 -0.03 4.17 3.90
N ASP A 110 0.15 5.50 3.95
CA ASP A 110 1.38 6.17 4.38
C ASP A 110 2.63 5.70 3.62
N GLU A 111 2.50 5.52 2.30
CA GLU A 111 3.53 5.05 1.38
C GLU A 111 4.72 6.02 1.21
N GLY A 112 4.71 7.15 1.90
CA GLY A 112 5.75 8.18 1.77
C GLY A 112 7.12 7.73 2.23
N SER A 113 7.20 6.82 3.21
CA SER A 113 8.44 6.29 3.73
C SER A 113 8.33 4.84 4.15
N TYR A 114 9.48 4.17 4.20
CA TYR A 114 9.62 2.81 4.73
C TYR A 114 9.18 2.69 6.19
N GLU A 115 9.40 3.76 6.97
CA GLU A 115 9.07 3.81 8.40
C GLU A 115 7.57 3.97 8.68
N THR A 116 6.77 4.33 7.67
CA THR A 116 5.34 4.63 7.87
C THR A 116 4.41 3.74 7.06
N ILE A 117 4.90 3.10 6.01
CA ILE A 117 4.06 2.30 5.10
C ILE A 117 3.36 1.16 5.83
N MET A 118 2.05 1.07 5.65
CA MET A 118 1.22 0.04 6.27
C MET A 118 0.14 -0.49 5.33
N ALA A 119 -0.25 -1.73 5.56
CA ALA A 119 -1.42 -2.36 4.97
C ALA A 119 -2.55 -2.38 5.99
N CYS A 120 -3.72 -1.86 5.65
CA CYS A 120 -4.91 -1.83 6.51
C CYS A 120 -6.12 -2.36 5.75
N THR A 121 -7.14 -2.78 6.44
CA THR A 121 -8.41 -3.16 5.83
C THR A 121 -9.41 -2.00 5.84
N GLY A 122 -10.31 -2.01 4.89
CA GLY A 122 -11.38 -1.01 4.79
C GLY A 122 -12.56 -1.31 5.70
N ASN A 123 -13.35 -0.28 6.00
CA ASN A 123 -14.57 -0.44 6.78
C ASN A 123 -15.59 -1.31 6.03
N CYS A 124 -16.37 -2.08 6.78
CA CYS A 124 -17.48 -2.83 6.25
C CYS A 124 -18.58 -1.87 5.79
N THR A 125 -18.71 -1.73 4.47
CA THR A 125 -19.79 -0.93 3.87
C THR A 125 -20.83 -1.87 3.26
N GLY A 126 -22.11 -1.51 3.38
CA GLY A 126 -23.20 -2.27 2.73
C GLY A 126 -23.85 -3.38 3.57
N LEU A 127 -23.41 -3.62 4.80
CA LEU A 127 -24.08 -4.56 5.71
C LEU A 127 -25.35 -3.99 6.37
N GLY A 128 -25.64 -2.70 6.14
CA GLY A 128 -26.95 -2.09 6.41
C GLY A 128 -27.30 -1.82 7.88
N ALA A 129 -26.45 -2.19 8.83
CA ALA A 129 -26.69 -1.98 10.24
C ALA A 129 -25.79 -0.90 10.83
N GLU A 130 -26.33 -0.07 11.73
CA GLU A 130 -25.56 0.94 12.49
C GLU A 130 -24.40 0.28 13.27
N GLU A 131 -24.60 -0.97 13.69
CA GLU A 131 -23.63 -1.78 14.43
C GLU A 131 -22.37 -2.13 13.62
N THR A 132 -22.39 -2.00 12.29
CA THR A 132 -21.25 -2.30 11.40
C THR A 132 -20.37 -1.09 11.11
N LYS A 133 -20.76 0.10 11.56
CA LYS A 133 -20.12 1.37 11.21
C LYS A 133 -18.62 1.41 11.52
N ASP A 134 -18.21 0.77 12.62
CA ASP A 134 -16.82 0.74 13.06
C ASP A 134 -16.12 -0.60 12.73
N MET A 135 -16.81 -1.53 12.07
CA MET A 135 -16.23 -2.80 11.68
C MET A 135 -15.39 -2.66 10.41
N VAL A 136 -14.35 -3.47 10.34
CA VAL A 136 -13.51 -3.61 9.15
C VAL A 136 -13.63 -5.02 8.56
N TRP A 137 -13.37 -5.14 7.27
CA TRP A 137 -13.25 -6.44 6.63
C TRP A 137 -12.01 -7.18 7.13
N GLY A 138 -12.07 -8.50 7.20
CA GLY A 138 -10.86 -9.31 7.31
C GLY A 138 -10.02 -9.19 6.03
N PRO A 139 -8.67 -9.14 6.14
CA PRO A 139 -7.81 -9.03 4.96
C PRO A 139 -7.91 -10.25 4.06
N ASP A 140 -7.75 -10.03 2.74
CA ASP A 140 -7.51 -11.08 1.75
C ASP A 140 -6.16 -11.76 1.99
N ASN A 141 -5.85 -12.79 1.19
CA ASN A 141 -4.52 -13.37 1.17
C ASN A 141 -3.48 -12.31 0.83
N PHE A 142 -2.65 -11.99 1.80
CA PHE A 142 -1.66 -10.93 1.68
C PHE A 142 -0.27 -11.43 2.06
N TYR A 143 0.64 -11.35 1.10
CA TYR A 143 2.01 -11.84 1.21
C TYR A 143 2.96 -10.67 1.19
N VAL A 144 3.91 -10.66 2.11
CA VAL A 144 4.85 -9.54 2.30
C VAL A 144 6.27 -10.08 2.42
N ALA A 145 7.21 -9.37 1.82
CA ALA A 145 8.62 -9.45 2.14
C ALA A 145 9.17 -8.06 2.44
N THR A 146 10.03 -7.97 3.44
CA THR A 146 10.66 -6.74 3.89
C THR A 146 12.16 -6.90 3.80
N LEU A 147 12.83 -5.95 3.19
CA LEU A 147 14.28 -5.92 3.00
C LEU A 147 14.81 -4.62 3.63
N ASP A 148 15.60 -4.76 4.68
CA ASP A 148 16.10 -3.59 5.43
C ASP A 148 17.31 -2.94 4.77
N ASP A 149 18.10 -3.72 4.04
CA ASP A 149 19.31 -3.23 3.39
C ASP A 149 19.54 -3.98 2.07
N VAL A 150 19.37 -3.25 0.98
CA VAL A 150 19.64 -3.74 -0.37
C VAL A 150 20.66 -2.79 -0.99
N GLU A 151 21.87 -3.29 -1.23
CA GLU A 151 22.90 -2.56 -1.96
C GLU A 151 22.77 -2.84 -3.45
N ILE A 152 22.67 -1.79 -4.25
CA ILE A 152 22.70 -1.83 -5.71
C ILE A 152 24.02 -1.24 -6.15
N GLY A 153 24.88 -2.06 -6.71
CA GLY A 153 26.20 -1.67 -7.23
C GLY A 153 26.15 -1.21 -8.69
N LYS A 154 27.32 -0.93 -9.25
CA LYS A 154 27.55 -0.64 -10.68
C LYS A 154 28.17 -1.86 -11.36
N GLU A 155 27.56 -3.01 -11.19
CA GLU A 155 28.08 -4.26 -11.73
C GLU A 155 27.70 -4.40 -13.22
N GLU A 156 28.55 -5.11 -13.99
CA GLU A 156 28.28 -5.39 -15.39
C GLU A 156 27.16 -6.42 -15.57
N GLU A 157 27.01 -7.34 -14.59
CA GLU A 157 25.93 -8.31 -14.54
C GLU A 157 24.90 -7.92 -13.47
N LEU A 158 23.61 -8.06 -13.79
CA LEU A 158 22.53 -7.78 -12.86
C LEU A 158 22.55 -8.79 -11.70
N PRO A 159 22.75 -8.34 -10.46
CA PRO A 159 22.66 -9.22 -9.31
C PRO A 159 21.25 -9.80 -9.19
N THR A 160 21.15 -11.07 -8.83
CA THR A 160 19.86 -11.72 -8.56
C THR A 160 19.63 -11.82 -7.07
N LEU A 161 18.51 -11.24 -6.62
CA LEU A 161 18.04 -11.33 -5.24
C LEU A 161 16.85 -12.30 -5.18
N GLU A 162 17.01 -13.40 -4.44
CA GLU A 162 15.92 -14.30 -4.14
C GLU A 162 15.14 -13.80 -2.92
N VAL A 163 13.84 -13.64 -3.09
CA VAL A 163 12.92 -13.12 -2.05
C VAL A 163 11.80 -14.12 -1.84
N LYS A 164 11.54 -14.44 -0.57
CA LYS A 164 10.45 -15.34 -0.16
C LYS A 164 9.36 -14.56 0.57
N PRO A 165 8.30 -14.08 -0.13
CA PRO A 165 7.16 -13.44 0.51
C PRO A 165 6.45 -14.42 1.45
N LYS A 166 5.99 -13.92 2.60
CA LYS A 166 5.29 -14.71 3.60
C LYS A 166 3.88 -14.19 3.77
N SER A 167 2.92 -15.10 3.98
CA SER A 167 1.57 -14.69 4.40
C SER A 167 1.65 -13.97 5.75
N VAL A 168 1.03 -12.81 5.82
CA VAL A 168 0.86 -12.02 7.04
C VAL A 168 -0.58 -12.05 7.54
N VAL A 169 -1.41 -12.86 6.90
CA VAL A 169 -2.81 -13.08 7.23
C VAL A 169 -2.98 -14.44 7.88
N THR A 170 -3.74 -14.47 8.96
CA THR A 170 -4.13 -15.70 9.66
C THR A 170 -5.63 -15.87 9.58
N THR A 171 -6.08 -17.05 9.19
CA THR A 171 -7.50 -17.43 9.18
C THR A 171 -7.83 -18.21 10.45
N TYR A 172 -8.90 -17.78 11.13
CA TYR A 172 -9.45 -18.47 12.27
C TYR A 172 -10.84 -19.00 11.93
N THR A 173 -11.14 -20.21 12.39
CA THR A 173 -12.47 -20.82 12.30
C THR A 173 -12.99 -21.12 13.69
N PHE A 174 -14.28 -21.00 13.90
CA PHE A 174 -14.91 -21.32 15.17
C PHE A 174 -16.23 -22.08 14.99
N SER A 175 -16.62 -22.81 16.04
CA SER A 175 -17.90 -23.49 16.14
C SER A 175 -18.40 -23.41 17.58
N ILE A 176 -19.51 -22.71 17.79
CA ILE A 176 -20.09 -22.44 19.10
C ILE A 176 -21.43 -23.14 19.19
N LYS A 177 -21.52 -24.09 20.12
CA LYS A 177 -22.82 -24.75 20.42
C LYS A 177 -23.76 -23.75 21.07
N THR A 178 -24.99 -23.69 20.59
CA THR A 178 -26.02 -22.79 21.13
C THR A 178 -27.40 -23.35 20.92
N GLU A 179 -28.35 -22.91 21.73
CA GLU A 179 -29.76 -23.30 21.67
C GLU A 179 -30.60 -22.18 21.06
N GLY A 180 -31.80 -22.52 20.59
CA GLY A 180 -32.77 -21.52 20.10
C GLY A 180 -32.50 -20.97 18.70
N LEU A 181 -31.51 -21.44 17.96
CA LEU A 181 -31.10 -20.93 16.63
C LEU A 181 -32.21 -20.94 15.58
N LYS A 182 -33.21 -21.80 15.71
CA LYS A 182 -34.35 -21.85 14.79
C LYS A 182 -35.20 -20.55 14.79
N ASN A 183 -35.11 -19.77 15.87
CA ASN A 183 -35.84 -18.51 16.05
C ASN A 183 -35.01 -17.28 15.61
N VAL A 184 -33.75 -17.47 15.19
CA VAL A 184 -32.84 -16.40 14.79
C VAL A 184 -32.90 -16.25 13.27
N ALA A 185 -33.17 -15.05 12.77
CA ALA A 185 -33.23 -14.77 11.33
C ALA A 185 -31.82 -14.66 10.72
N SER A 186 -30.98 -13.84 11.31
CA SER A 186 -29.59 -13.60 10.86
C SER A 186 -28.64 -13.49 12.06
N ILE A 187 -27.37 -13.70 11.83
CA ILE A 187 -26.30 -13.57 12.83
C ILE A 187 -25.21 -12.69 12.23
N LEU A 188 -24.89 -11.60 12.92
CA LEU A 188 -23.77 -10.75 12.60
C LEU A 188 -22.65 -11.03 13.61
N GLY A 189 -21.52 -11.56 13.14
CA GLY A 189 -20.38 -11.84 14.00
C GLY A 189 -19.27 -10.81 13.85
N SER A 190 -18.60 -10.50 14.95
CA SER A 190 -17.38 -9.69 14.95
C SER A 190 -16.36 -10.19 15.95
N VAL A 191 -15.09 -9.99 15.66
CA VAL A 191 -13.98 -10.24 16.58
C VAL A 191 -13.24 -8.94 16.88
N SER A 192 -12.98 -8.68 18.16
CA SER A 192 -12.17 -7.55 18.64
C SER A 192 -10.84 -8.03 19.21
N GLY A 193 -9.86 -7.12 19.29
CA GLY A 193 -8.53 -7.42 19.87
C GLY A 193 -7.49 -7.88 18.84
N MET A 194 -7.87 -8.02 17.58
CA MET A 194 -6.93 -8.31 16.49
C MET A 194 -6.49 -7.01 15.79
N ALA A 195 -5.32 -7.05 15.14
CA ALA A 195 -4.80 -5.91 14.40
C ALA A 195 -5.59 -5.67 13.11
N GLU A 196 -6.02 -4.41 12.91
CA GLU A 196 -6.60 -3.96 11.65
C GLU A 196 -5.55 -3.61 10.59
N CYS A 197 -4.30 -3.36 11.01
CA CYS A 197 -3.21 -2.95 10.14
C CYS A 197 -1.93 -3.74 10.41
N TYR A 198 -1.11 -3.86 9.36
CA TYR A 198 0.22 -4.45 9.36
C TYR A 198 1.24 -3.46 8.84
N HIS A 199 2.32 -3.23 9.59
CA HIS A 199 3.40 -2.34 9.18
C HIS A 199 4.36 -3.07 8.24
N LEU A 200 4.40 -2.66 6.98
CA LEU A 200 5.17 -3.35 5.94
C LEU A 200 6.67 -3.25 6.18
N GLY A 201 7.18 -2.06 6.50
CA GLY A 201 8.61 -1.86 6.75
C GLY A 201 9.13 -2.57 8.01
N LYS A 202 8.30 -2.67 9.07
CA LYS A 202 8.70 -3.36 10.31
C LYS A 202 8.37 -4.86 10.32
N GLY A 203 7.60 -5.32 9.33
CA GLY A 203 7.19 -6.71 9.28
C GLY A 203 6.34 -7.14 10.50
N ALA A 204 5.45 -6.28 11.00
CA ALA A 204 4.74 -6.52 12.25
C ALA A 204 3.31 -5.98 12.25
N SER A 205 2.41 -6.69 12.97
CA SER A 205 1.06 -6.22 13.23
C SER A 205 1.09 -4.98 14.11
N LEU A 206 0.27 -3.98 13.77
CA LEU A 206 0.17 -2.73 14.54
C LEU A 206 -0.78 -2.87 15.73
N CYS A 207 -0.50 -2.13 16.81
CA CYS A 207 -1.38 -2.00 17.98
C CYS A 207 -2.58 -1.07 17.69
N ARG A 208 -3.19 -1.24 16.53
CA ARG A 208 -4.40 -0.56 16.09
C ARG A 208 -5.49 -1.60 15.91
N PHE A 209 -6.63 -1.40 16.55
CA PHE A 209 -7.69 -2.38 16.68
C PHE A 209 -9.01 -1.82 16.19
N ALA A 210 -9.70 -2.61 15.39
CA ALA A 210 -11.11 -2.41 15.06
C ALA A 210 -11.82 -3.76 15.19
N PRO A 211 -13.16 -3.79 15.39
CA PRO A 211 -13.93 -5.02 15.25
C PRO A 211 -13.82 -5.53 13.81
N ILE A 212 -13.38 -6.79 13.65
CA ILE A 212 -13.29 -7.44 12.33
C ILE A 212 -14.57 -8.23 12.10
N TYR A 213 -15.19 -8.04 10.94
CA TYR A 213 -16.35 -8.83 10.54
C TYR A 213 -16.03 -10.32 10.47
N CYS A 214 -16.93 -11.12 11.00
CA CYS A 214 -16.86 -12.58 10.91
C CYS A 214 -17.96 -13.10 10.02
N GLU A 215 -17.61 -13.83 8.99
CA GLU A 215 -18.58 -14.57 8.22
C GLU A 215 -19.18 -15.70 9.10
N THR A 216 -20.48 -15.72 9.25
CA THR A 216 -21.18 -16.64 10.15
C THR A 216 -22.26 -17.43 9.42
N SER A 217 -22.47 -18.65 9.87
CA SER A 217 -23.55 -19.53 9.44
C SER A 217 -24.16 -20.24 10.64
N LYS A 218 -25.47 -20.54 10.56
CA LYS A 218 -26.17 -21.31 11.58
C LYS A 218 -26.54 -22.70 11.07
N GLY A 219 -26.43 -23.71 11.92
CA GLY A 219 -26.82 -25.08 11.59
C GLY A 219 -26.59 -26.05 12.72
N ASN A 220 -27.45 -27.07 12.83
CA ASN A 220 -27.28 -28.21 13.76
C ASN A 220 -26.98 -27.82 15.23
N GLY A 221 -27.62 -26.79 15.77
CA GLY A 221 -27.40 -26.35 17.14
C GLY A 221 -26.05 -25.65 17.37
N ALA A 222 -25.43 -25.10 16.33
CA ALA A 222 -24.18 -24.37 16.43
C ALA A 222 -24.15 -23.16 15.50
N ILE A 223 -23.45 -22.13 15.93
CA ILE A 223 -22.97 -21.04 15.08
C ILE A 223 -21.56 -21.39 14.65
N LYS A 224 -21.32 -21.40 13.34
CA LYS A 224 -19.98 -21.61 12.76
C LYS A 224 -19.59 -20.37 12.00
N GLY A 225 -18.31 -20.08 11.97
CA GLY A 225 -17.82 -18.96 11.19
C GLY A 225 -16.32 -18.96 11.07
N SER A 226 -15.86 -17.96 10.31
CA SER A 226 -14.46 -17.69 10.08
C SER A 226 -14.20 -16.19 9.99
N PHE A 227 -12.97 -15.82 10.24
CA PHE A 227 -12.45 -14.48 9.98
C PHE A 227 -10.96 -14.55 9.66
N THR A 228 -10.48 -13.55 8.96
CA THR A 228 -9.08 -13.32 8.66
C THR A 228 -8.60 -12.07 9.39
N CYS A 229 -7.34 -12.01 9.77
CA CYS A 229 -6.74 -10.84 10.41
C CYS A 229 -5.23 -10.79 10.19
N PHE A 230 -4.62 -9.63 10.45
CA PHE A 230 -3.16 -9.45 10.49
C PHE A 230 -2.50 -9.98 11.78
N GLY A 231 -3.21 -10.84 12.50
CA GLY A 231 -2.74 -11.41 13.74
C GLY A 231 -2.96 -10.54 14.97
N HIS A 232 -2.40 -10.97 16.08
CA HIS A 232 -2.45 -10.26 17.35
C HIS A 232 -1.12 -9.52 17.57
N PRO A 233 -1.11 -8.18 17.77
CA PRO A 233 0.12 -7.46 18.02
C PRO A 233 0.75 -7.89 19.34
N LYS A 234 2.08 -7.88 19.36
CA LYS A 234 2.82 -8.11 20.61
C LYS A 234 2.63 -6.92 21.54
N LEU A 235 1.84 -7.08 22.57
CA LEU A 235 1.55 -6.05 23.56
C LEU A 235 2.30 -6.34 24.86
N THR A 236 2.67 -5.28 25.59
CA THR A 236 3.19 -5.39 26.97
C THR A 236 2.11 -5.86 27.95
N GLN A 237 0.84 -5.58 27.67
CA GLN A 237 -0.32 -6.11 28.38
C GLN A 237 -1.26 -6.78 27.37
N ALA A 238 -1.66 -8.01 27.67
CA ALA A 238 -2.59 -8.75 26.81
C ALA A 238 -3.94 -8.02 26.73
N LYS A 239 -4.35 -7.69 25.50
CA LYS A 239 -5.71 -7.21 25.25
C LYS A 239 -6.60 -8.44 24.98
N PRO A 240 -7.74 -8.59 25.66
CA PRO A 240 -8.58 -9.76 25.45
C PRO A 240 -9.13 -9.78 24.03
N ILE A 241 -9.16 -10.96 23.43
CA ILE A 241 -9.86 -11.21 22.18
C ILE A 241 -11.31 -11.49 22.55
N SER A 242 -12.23 -10.75 21.96
CA SER A 242 -13.67 -10.92 22.17
C SER A 242 -14.35 -11.26 20.86
N LEU A 243 -15.22 -12.26 20.91
CA LEU A 243 -16.10 -12.65 19.81
C LEU A 243 -17.53 -12.26 20.18
N SER A 244 -18.20 -11.48 19.35
CA SER A 244 -19.56 -10.97 19.56
C SER A 244 -20.49 -11.41 18.42
N PHE A 245 -21.79 -11.61 18.76
CA PHE A 245 -22.83 -12.04 17.81
C PHE A 245 -24.10 -11.25 18.03
#